data_a1f85437cc8aa6fdb62a70b533a93ad5
#
_entry.id   a1f85437cc8aa6fdb62a70b533a93ad5
#
_cell.length_a   1.000
_cell.length_b   1.000
_cell.length_c   1.000
_cell.angle_alpha   90.00
_cell.angle_beta   90.00
_cell.angle_gamma   90.00
#
_symmetry.space_group_name_H-M   'P 1'
#
loop_
_entity.id
_entity.type
_entity.pdbx_description
1 polymer ?
#
loop_
_entity_poly.entity_id
_entity_poly.type
_entity_poly.pdbx_seq_one_letter_code
_entity_poly.pdbx_strand_id
1 'polypeptide(L)'
;MHRCLTIDEILTIIFQHAFIILKPEPKSREFRDRRTLARLARTSRYFLEPALNVLYYEINDLLWLIRCMPDGLWVVNGKQLVRLSVKKELTSAINLKNFQSFKRAMQQSDWDIFLRYSRRVRSLEFDRQCLSTTDVNVYLALACPPSPVVLFPRLVHFRCGESRTEAIPFLLHLLQPTVVHVDIDNLMSNPLTFCFLPLLPARCPRIKQVMAFRNFVFQRGDRALETFSKVLCQLTELQALRCAELPEESVLHLSQLPNLKILRMDLRLISLDQLEAAFGHIRFPVLQQVLLSAPSMSHSLRFLQFIQSTSVDTINLNVDDETCAADYKTMFTTWAANPSYRNLSVIDISEMQVWRDYDEKHIIDINTLRPLFHLKRLTSLKLETLCTYDLDNAAIKEIATAWPLLEALDLSIRECGWEIPSKVTLPGLLPLLQHCPNLALLGLVVDATVLPSASTMLPGAGIRNTALESMWLADSKITRPALVASFLSAVAPNIEQIVSWNTPLLSGRTGKDKYKKRWKEVERLVRQFTLARRQEQEWVSRRHRAGRGDSDVVKEDDKTEVYDSEPELCTDSEDDDEFEYCYISDVL
;
A
#
# COMPACT_ATOMS: atom_id res chain seq x y z
N MET A 1 -36.61 -8.07 17.92
CA MET A 1 -35.29 -8.22 17.29
C MET A 1 -35.36 -9.34 16.27
N HIS A 2 -34.86 -9.15 15.03
CA HIS A 2 -34.91 -10.21 14.02
C HIS A 2 -34.03 -11.39 14.48
N ARG A 3 -34.48 -12.65 14.24
CA ARG A 3 -33.78 -13.87 14.69
C ARG A 3 -32.33 -13.95 14.26
N CYS A 4 -31.95 -13.40 13.11
CA CYS A 4 -30.57 -13.32 12.65
C CYS A 4 -29.66 -12.53 13.60
N LEU A 5 -30.17 -11.56 14.33
CA LEU A 5 -29.44 -10.73 15.29
C LEU A 5 -29.23 -11.41 16.66
N THR A 6 -29.57 -12.69 16.79
CA THR A 6 -29.24 -13.53 17.95
C THR A 6 -28.22 -14.61 17.65
N ILE A 7 -27.67 -14.63 16.41
CA ILE A 7 -26.67 -15.59 15.96
C ILE A 7 -25.31 -14.91 15.99
N ASP A 8 -24.42 -15.38 16.83
CA ASP A 8 -23.09 -14.77 17.08
C ASP A 8 -22.23 -14.66 15.83
N GLU A 9 -22.26 -15.65 14.94
CA GLU A 9 -21.50 -15.65 13.68
C GLU A 9 -21.96 -14.55 12.74
N ILE A 10 -23.29 -14.37 12.62
CA ILE A 10 -23.88 -13.32 11.76
C ILE A 10 -23.58 -11.95 12.33
N LEU A 11 -23.72 -11.77 13.64
CA LEU A 11 -23.38 -10.50 14.30
C LEU A 11 -21.90 -10.18 14.15
N THR A 12 -21.02 -11.17 14.27
CA THR A 12 -19.59 -10.98 14.09
C THR A 12 -19.28 -10.51 12.68
N ILE A 13 -19.88 -11.12 11.65
CA ILE A 13 -19.72 -10.70 10.25
C ILE A 13 -20.23 -9.27 10.03
N ILE A 14 -21.43 -8.95 10.54
CA ILE A 14 -22.00 -7.60 10.44
C ILE A 14 -21.07 -6.56 11.09
N PHE A 15 -20.55 -6.85 12.28
CA PHE A 15 -19.67 -5.93 12.99
C PHE A 15 -18.30 -5.81 12.34
N GLN A 16 -17.77 -6.88 11.75
CA GLN A 16 -16.56 -6.83 10.93
C GLN A 16 -16.75 -5.96 9.69
N HIS A 17 -17.87 -6.15 8.96
CA HIS A 17 -18.17 -5.32 7.79
C HIS A 17 -18.40 -3.85 8.17
N ALA A 18 -19.13 -3.57 9.24
CA ALA A 18 -19.30 -2.21 9.73
C ALA A 18 -17.94 -1.56 10.08
N PHE A 19 -17.00 -2.34 10.64
CA PHE A 19 -15.66 -1.89 10.97
C PHE A 19 -14.79 -1.67 9.71
N ILE A 20 -14.92 -2.51 8.67
CA ILE A 20 -14.17 -2.42 7.42
C ILE A 20 -14.70 -1.31 6.50
N ILE A 21 -16.03 -1.15 6.38
CA ILE A 21 -16.65 -0.13 5.52
C ILE A 21 -16.32 1.29 6.02
N LEU A 22 -16.04 1.43 7.30
CA LEU A 22 -15.63 2.68 7.92
C LEU A 22 -14.12 2.95 7.79
N LYS A 23 -13.38 2.13 7.03
CA LYS A 23 -11.95 2.33 6.68
C LYS A 23 -11.77 3.02 5.31
N PRO A 24 -12.08 4.30 5.14
CA PRO A 24 -11.34 5.12 4.21
C PRO A 24 -10.74 6.30 4.97
N GLU A 25 -9.41 6.32 4.98
CA GLU A 25 -8.52 7.40 5.42
C GLU A 25 -7.98 7.40 6.86
N PRO A 26 -6.77 8.01 7.05
CA PRO A 26 -5.84 7.60 8.09
C PRO A 26 -6.20 8.12 9.49
N LYS A 27 -5.83 7.34 10.49
CA LYS A 27 -5.62 7.67 11.93
C LYS A 27 -6.78 8.28 12.75
N SER A 28 -7.63 9.17 12.23
CA SER A 28 -8.69 9.80 13.04
C SER A 28 -10.01 9.03 13.10
N ARG A 29 -10.33 8.23 12.07
CA ARG A 29 -11.55 7.41 11.99
C ARG A 29 -11.44 6.11 12.76
N GLU A 30 -10.27 5.49 12.84
CA GLU A 30 -10.02 4.26 13.58
C GLU A 30 -10.46 4.35 15.05
N PHE A 31 -10.27 5.51 15.67
CA PHE A 31 -10.77 5.78 17.03
C PHE A 31 -12.30 5.85 17.14
N ARG A 32 -13.00 6.36 16.14
CA ARG A 32 -14.46 6.45 16.14
C ARG A 32 -15.10 5.08 16.02
N ASP A 33 -14.55 4.21 15.23
CA ASP A 33 -15.06 2.89 14.93
C ASP A 33 -14.95 1.95 16.13
N ARG A 34 -13.81 1.97 16.84
CA ARG A 34 -13.64 1.24 18.11
C ARG A 34 -14.64 1.71 19.18
N ARG A 35 -14.95 3.01 19.25
CA ARG A 35 -15.96 3.55 20.16
C ARG A 35 -17.36 3.06 19.81
N THR A 36 -17.68 2.93 18.54
CA THR A 36 -18.96 2.40 18.08
C THR A 36 -19.12 0.93 18.46
N LEU A 37 -18.11 0.09 18.24
CA LEU A 37 -18.10 -1.31 18.71
C LEU A 37 -18.22 -1.42 20.22
N ALA A 38 -17.51 -0.59 20.98
CA ALA A 38 -17.61 -0.57 22.44
C ALA A 38 -19.00 -0.14 22.93
N ARG A 39 -19.67 0.76 22.20
CA ARG A 39 -21.07 1.13 22.48
C ARG A 39 -22.03 -0.02 22.15
N LEU A 40 -21.85 -0.66 21.01
CA LEU A 40 -22.65 -1.84 20.62
C LEU A 40 -22.54 -2.96 21.65
N ALA A 41 -21.34 -3.24 22.15
CA ALA A 41 -21.13 -4.22 23.24
C ALA A 41 -21.94 -3.93 24.50
N ARG A 42 -22.31 -2.66 24.73
CA ARG A 42 -23.07 -2.20 25.90
C ARG A 42 -24.58 -2.13 25.67
N THR A 43 -25.06 -2.27 24.44
CA THR A 43 -26.47 -2.11 24.10
C THR A 43 -27.30 -3.36 24.34
N SER A 44 -26.72 -4.55 24.17
CA SER A 44 -27.43 -5.83 24.35
C SER A 44 -26.48 -6.93 24.79
N ARG A 45 -26.99 -7.87 25.60
CA ARG A 45 -26.22 -9.08 25.99
C ARG A 45 -25.86 -9.95 24.79
N TYR A 46 -26.69 -9.97 23.75
CA TYR A 46 -26.41 -10.69 22.49
C TYR A 46 -25.30 -10.03 21.68
N PHE A 47 -25.08 -8.72 21.81
CA PHE A 47 -24.05 -7.99 21.09
C PHE A 47 -22.69 -7.99 21.81
N LEU A 48 -22.68 -8.31 23.11
CA LEU A 48 -21.49 -8.21 23.95
C LEU A 48 -20.34 -9.07 23.40
N GLU A 49 -20.54 -10.37 23.28
CA GLU A 49 -19.47 -11.28 22.85
C GLU A 49 -19.03 -11.05 21.40
N PRO A 50 -19.95 -10.93 20.40
CA PRO A 50 -19.56 -10.61 19.04
C PRO A 50 -18.81 -9.28 18.90
N ALA A 51 -19.27 -8.22 19.56
CA ALA A 51 -18.62 -6.92 19.50
C ALA A 51 -17.23 -6.93 20.17
N LEU A 52 -17.08 -7.62 21.31
CA LEU A 52 -15.76 -7.79 21.94
C LEU A 52 -14.82 -8.64 21.08
N ASN A 53 -15.32 -9.66 20.40
CA ASN A 53 -14.51 -10.48 19.50
C ASN A 53 -13.95 -9.66 18.33
N VAL A 54 -14.73 -8.72 17.78
CA VAL A 54 -14.25 -7.81 16.72
C VAL A 54 -13.34 -6.73 17.30
N LEU A 55 -13.68 -6.14 18.44
CA LEU A 55 -12.91 -5.07 19.08
C LEU A 55 -11.49 -5.49 19.45
N TYR A 56 -11.33 -6.73 19.93
CA TYR A 56 -10.04 -7.30 20.37
C TYR A 56 -9.44 -8.27 19.36
N TYR A 57 -9.97 -8.36 18.14
CA TYR A 57 -9.43 -9.22 17.09
C TYR A 57 -7.99 -8.83 16.72
N GLU A 58 -7.77 -7.53 16.51
CA GLU A 58 -6.48 -6.93 16.15
C GLU A 58 -6.08 -5.90 17.20
N ILE A 59 -4.89 -6.07 17.75
CA ILE A 59 -4.32 -5.20 18.78
C ILE A 59 -2.95 -4.73 18.31
N ASN A 60 -2.79 -3.42 18.25
CA ASN A 60 -1.53 -2.75 17.91
C ASN A 60 -0.80 -2.17 19.14
N ASP A 61 -1.42 -2.20 20.31
CA ASP A 61 -0.83 -1.75 21.57
C ASP A 61 -1.36 -2.59 22.75
N LEU A 62 -0.48 -3.11 23.59
CA LEU A 62 -0.85 -3.84 24.82
C LEU A 62 -1.69 -2.98 25.77
N LEU A 63 -1.63 -1.67 25.67
CA LEU A 63 -2.43 -0.75 26.46
C LEU A 63 -3.93 -1.07 26.40
N TRP A 64 -4.43 -1.57 25.26
CA TRP A 64 -5.82 -1.97 25.13
C TRP A 64 -6.22 -3.10 26.10
N LEU A 65 -5.30 -4.04 26.38
CA LEU A 65 -5.51 -5.09 27.36
C LEU A 65 -5.23 -4.61 28.78
N ILE A 66 -4.20 -3.80 28.98
CA ILE A 66 -3.84 -3.24 30.29
C ILE A 66 -4.96 -2.38 30.85
N ARG A 67 -5.61 -1.56 30.02
CA ARG A 67 -6.75 -0.72 30.41
C ARG A 67 -8.01 -1.48 30.81
N CYS A 68 -8.09 -2.78 30.49
CA CYS A 68 -9.19 -3.62 30.94
C CYS A 68 -8.98 -4.11 32.39
N MET A 69 -7.76 -4.01 32.90
CA MET A 69 -7.40 -4.41 34.27
C MET A 69 -7.75 -3.32 35.28
N PRO A 70 -7.83 -3.64 36.59
CA PRO A 70 -8.22 -2.67 37.61
C PRO A 70 -7.31 -1.43 37.65
N ASP A 71 -7.87 -0.24 37.83
CA ASP A 71 -7.14 1.04 37.89
C ASP A 71 -6.04 1.09 38.98
N GLY A 72 -6.17 0.23 40.02
CA GLY A 72 -5.15 0.08 41.06
C GLY A 72 -3.88 -0.63 40.60
N LEU A 73 -3.88 -1.32 39.45
CA LEU A 73 -2.75 -2.08 38.97
C LEU A 73 -1.78 -1.22 38.15
N TRP A 74 -2.26 -0.29 37.34
CA TRP A 74 -1.45 0.41 36.32
C TRP A 74 -1.50 1.93 36.45
N VAL A 75 -0.49 2.59 35.87
CA VAL A 75 -0.41 4.04 35.75
C VAL A 75 -0.08 4.42 34.33
N VAL A 76 -0.74 5.49 33.86
CA VAL A 76 -0.34 6.25 32.68
C VAL A 76 0.17 7.61 33.18
N ASN A 77 1.47 7.80 33.19
CA ASN A 77 2.09 9.07 33.53
C ASN A 77 2.04 10.01 32.31
N GLY A 78 1.17 11.02 32.35
CA GLY A 78 1.09 12.10 31.38
C GLY A 78 -0.24 12.19 30.65
N LYS A 79 -0.88 13.34 30.77
CA LYS A 79 -1.90 13.83 29.84
C LYS A 79 -1.17 14.34 28.61
N GLN A 80 -1.21 13.61 27.54
CA GLN A 80 -1.24 14.06 26.16
C GLN A 80 -0.63 12.98 25.26
N LEU A 81 -1.44 12.47 24.38
CA LEU A 81 -1.01 12.07 23.05
C LEU A 81 -0.44 13.35 22.40
N VAL A 82 0.85 13.58 22.56
CA VAL A 82 1.54 14.60 21.79
C VAL A 82 1.68 14.05 20.40
N ARG A 83 0.93 14.61 19.49
CA ARG A 83 1.20 14.55 18.06
C ARG A 83 2.59 15.12 17.86
N LEU A 84 3.61 14.28 17.79
CA LEU A 84 4.93 14.67 17.33
C LEU A 84 4.85 14.80 15.81
N SER A 85 4.52 16.00 15.35
CA SER A 85 5.02 16.46 14.07
C SER A 85 6.54 16.53 14.20
N VAL A 86 7.23 15.73 13.43
CA VAL A 86 8.69 15.67 13.40
C VAL A 86 9.19 16.98 12.77
N LYS A 87 9.44 18.01 13.59
CA LYS A 87 10.41 19.03 13.24
C LYS A 87 11.80 18.46 13.55
N LYS A 88 12.60 18.26 12.51
CA LYS A 88 14.05 18.10 12.59
C LYS A 88 14.60 19.22 13.47
N GLU A 89 15.30 18.84 14.52
CA GLU A 89 16.09 19.58 15.47
C GLU A 89 15.54 19.43 16.89
N LEU A 90 16.05 18.41 17.56
CA LEU A 90 16.28 18.41 19.01
C LEU A 90 16.85 17.07 19.46
N THR A 91 18.12 16.86 19.11
CA THR A 91 18.99 15.89 19.80
C THR A 91 19.45 16.49 21.13
N SER A 92 18.56 16.72 22.04
CA SER A 92 18.89 16.82 23.47
C SER A 92 17.62 17.00 24.29
N ALA A 93 17.43 16.10 25.24
CA ALA A 93 16.41 16.17 26.28
C ALA A 93 14.95 15.91 25.86
N ILE A 94 14.66 14.80 25.19
CA ILE A 94 13.34 14.19 25.35
C ILE A 94 13.28 13.63 26.77
N ASN A 95 12.63 14.36 27.67
CA ASN A 95 12.22 13.85 28.96
C ASN A 95 11.18 12.74 28.74
N LEU A 96 11.65 11.51 28.56
CA LEU A 96 10.86 10.28 28.45
C LEU A 96 10.22 9.96 29.82
N LYS A 97 9.25 10.76 30.25
CA LYS A 97 8.53 10.55 31.53
C LYS A 97 7.08 10.08 31.37
N ASN A 98 6.70 9.53 30.22
CA ASN A 98 5.35 9.01 30.00
C ASN A 98 5.35 7.49 29.84
N PHE A 99 5.92 6.79 30.82
CA PHE A 99 5.90 5.32 30.82
C PHE A 99 4.61 4.81 31.48
N GLN A 100 4.01 3.82 30.86
CA GLN A 100 2.98 2.97 31.47
C GLN A 100 3.70 1.92 32.31
N SER A 101 3.43 1.87 33.59
CA SER A 101 4.03 0.84 34.47
C SER A 101 2.99 0.25 35.39
N PHE A 102 3.27 -0.95 35.90
CA PHE A 102 2.48 -1.55 36.97
C PHE A 102 2.88 -0.99 38.33
N LYS A 103 1.89 -0.62 39.13
CA LYS A 103 2.05 -0.11 40.50
C LYS A 103 2.36 -1.23 41.52
N ARG A 104 1.94 -2.44 41.21
CA ARG A 104 2.09 -3.62 42.05
C ARG A 104 2.22 -4.87 41.20
N ALA A 105 2.62 -5.97 41.78
CA ALA A 105 2.61 -7.28 41.14
C ALA A 105 1.18 -7.69 40.76
N MET A 106 1.05 -8.41 39.63
CA MET A 106 -0.22 -8.96 39.17
C MET A 106 -0.67 -10.10 40.10
N GLN A 107 -1.96 -10.04 40.48
CA GLN A 107 -2.64 -11.10 41.24
C GLN A 107 -3.41 -12.02 40.29
N GLN A 108 -3.90 -13.16 40.81
CA GLN A 108 -4.69 -14.10 39.98
C GLN A 108 -5.92 -13.44 39.34
N SER A 109 -6.60 -12.58 40.09
CA SER A 109 -7.77 -11.83 39.56
C SER A 109 -7.42 -10.91 38.38
N ASP A 110 -6.21 -10.33 38.36
CA ASP A 110 -5.74 -9.48 37.26
C ASP A 110 -5.49 -10.33 36.02
N TRP A 111 -4.88 -11.52 36.22
CA TRP A 111 -4.66 -12.50 35.16
C TRP A 111 -5.98 -13.00 34.55
N ASP A 112 -6.99 -13.27 35.38
CA ASP A 112 -8.30 -13.73 34.93
C ASP A 112 -8.97 -12.68 34.00
N ILE A 113 -8.80 -11.39 34.33
CA ILE A 113 -9.29 -10.29 33.50
C ILE A 113 -8.44 -10.20 32.21
N PHE A 114 -7.12 -10.20 32.31
CA PHE A 114 -6.24 -10.15 31.14
C PHE A 114 -6.57 -11.28 30.15
N LEU A 115 -6.68 -12.50 30.63
CA LEU A 115 -6.95 -13.69 29.83
C LEU A 115 -8.35 -13.69 29.21
N ARG A 116 -9.33 -13.06 29.86
CA ARG A 116 -10.68 -12.89 29.30
C ARG A 116 -10.65 -12.12 27.98
N TYR A 117 -9.78 -11.13 27.86
CA TYR A 117 -9.66 -10.31 26.63
C TYR A 117 -8.59 -10.85 25.69
N SER A 118 -7.45 -11.30 26.18
CA SER A 118 -6.34 -11.77 25.34
C SER A 118 -6.69 -13.03 24.53
N ARG A 119 -7.59 -13.90 25.02
CA ARG A 119 -8.10 -15.06 24.27
C ARG A 119 -8.84 -14.71 22.98
N ARG A 120 -9.25 -13.44 22.80
CA ARG A 120 -9.95 -12.95 21.60
C ARG A 120 -8.99 -12.48 20.52
N VAL A 121 -7.75 -12.20 20.89
CA VAL A 121 -6.73 -11.65 20.01
C VAL A 121 -6.33 -12.69 18.98
N ARG A 122 -6.40 -12.30 17.70
CA ARG A 122 -5.96 -13.09 16.55
C ARG A 122 -4.76 -12.45 15.87
N SER A 123 -4.65 -11.14 15.92
CA SER A 123 -3.55 -10.36 15.37
C SER A 123 -2.98 -9.45 16.45
N LEU A 124 -1.67 -9.56 16.66
CA LEU A 124 -0.94 -8.75 17.62
C LEU A 124 0.22 -8.09 16.90
N GLU A 125 0.16 -6.78 16.82
CA GLU A 125 1.15 -5.94 16.16
C GLU A 125 1.81 -5.00 17.17
N PHE A 126 3.13 -5.03 17.22
CA PHE A 126 3.91 -4.07 17.97
C PHE A 126 4.58 -3.09 17.02
N ASP A 127 4.04 -1.88 16.92
CA ASP A 127 4.66 -0.80 16.17
C ASP A 127 5.76 -0.11 16.99
N ARG A 128 6.81 0.38 16.33
CA ARG A 128 7.90 1.14 16.95
C ARG A 128 7.41 2.34 17.76
N GLN A 129 6.31 2.97 17.34
CA GLN A 129 5.75 4.13 18.03
C GLN A 129 5.02 3.77 19.33
N CYS A 130 4.40 2.60 19.39
CA CYS A 130 3.68 2.13 20.59
C CYS A 130 4.64 1.60 21.67
N LEU A 131 5.81 1.13 21.26
CA LEU A 131 6.78 0.47 22.13
C LEU A 131 7.59 1.42 23.01
N SER A 132 7.74 2.68 22.59
CA SER A 132 8.41 3.70 23.40
C SER A 132 7.62 4.11 24.65
N THR A 133 6.33 3.74 24.72
CA THR A 133 5.42 4.15 25.78
C THR A 133 5.17 3.07 26.84
N THR A 134 5.48 1.80 26.58
CA THR A 134 5.28 0.70 27.55
C THR A 134 6.55 0.44 28.36
N ASP A 135 6.44 0.47 29.67
CA ASP A 135 7.55 0.15 30.59
C ASP A 135 7.99 -1.32 30.42
N VAL A 136 9.30 -1.54 30.48
CA VAL A 136 9.92 -2.85 30.47
C VAL A 136 9.34 -3.77 31.56
N ASN A 137 9.02 -3.23 32.73
CA ASN A 137 8.42 -3.99 33.83
C ASN A 137 7.06 -4.60 33.48
N VAL A 138 6.31 -4.01 32.55
CA VAL A 138 5.06 -4.59 32.04
C VAL A 138 5.33 -5.87 31.25
N TYR A 139 6.34 -5.86 30.38
CA TYR A 139 6.74 -7.06 29.62
C TYR A 139 7.27 -8.16 30.54
N LEU A 140 8.10 -7.79 31.53
CA LEU A 140 8.61 -8.75 32.50
C LEU A 140 7.48 -9.37 33.35
N ALA A 141 6.52 -8.57 33.77
CA ALA A 141 5.35 -9.07 34.50
C ALA A 141 4.51 -10.01 33.65
N LEU A 142 4.25 -9.66 32.38
CA LEU A 142 3.50 -10.49 31.44
C LEU A 142 4.28 -11.74 30.99
N ALA A 143 5.60 -11.75 31.13
CA ALA A 143 6.44 -12.90 30.86
C ALA A 143 6.36 -14.01 31.93
N CYS A 144 5.75 -13.70 33.08
CA CYS A 144 5.60 -14.63 34.20
C CYS A 144 4.12 -14.97 34.47
N PRO A 145 3.39 -15.55 33.50
CA PRO A 145 2.01 -15.95 33.75
C PRO A 145 1.92 -17.10 34.75
N PRO A 146 0.81 -17.22 35.49
CA PRO A 146 0.60 -18.38 36.35
C PRO A 146 0.56 -19.64 35.47
N SER A 147 1.42 -20.63 35.80
CA SER A 147 1.53 -21.87 35.01
C SER A 147 0.29 -22.75 35.14
N PRO A 148 -0.20 -23.38 34.08
CA PRO A 148 0.27 -23.48 32.65
C PRO A 148 -0.56 -22.64 31.68
N VAL A 149 -0.58 -21.35 31.80
CA VAL A 149 -1.45 -20.46 31.03
C VAL A 149 -0.84 -20.02 29.71
N VAL A 150 -1.60 -20.12 28.63
CA VAL A 150 -1.26 -19.57 27.31
C VAL A 150 -1.86 -18.17 27.19
N LEU A 151 -1.02 -17.16 27.03
CA LEU A 151 -1.47 -15.75 27.04
C LEU A 151 -2.40 -15.39 25.87
N PHE A 152 -2.10 -15.89 24.68
CA PHE A 152 -2.86 -15.59 23.44
C PHE A 152 -3.22 -16.88 22.70
N PRO A 153 -4.12 -17.72 23.21
CA PRO A 153 -4.34 -19.09 22.70
C PRO A 153 -4.88 -19.17 21.27
N ARG A 154 -5.29 -18.05 20.70
CA ARG A 154 -5.85 -17.95 19.36
C ARG A 154 -5.07 -17.03 18.43
N LEU A 155 -3.84 -16.67 18.79
CA LEU A 155 -2.97 -15.81 17.99
C LEU A 155 -2.64 -16.48 16.66
N VAL A 156 -2.90 -15.78 15.55
CA VAL A 156 -2.64 -16.23 14.18
C VAL A 156 -1.59 -15.36 13.51
N HIS A 157 -1.70 -14.04 13.71
CA HIS A 157 -0.80 -13.05 13.14
C HIS A 157 0.02 -12.40 14.25
N PHE A 158 1.33 -12.43 14.08
CA PHE A 158 2.25 -11.81 15.01
C PHE A 158 3.22 -10.90 14.25
N ARG A 159 3.19 -9.60 14.56
CA ARG A 159 4.15 -8.61 14.07
C ARG A 159 4.95 -8.03 15.21
N CYS A 160 6.27 -8.14 15.12
CA CYS A 160 7.19 -7.66 16.14
C CYS A 160 8.01 -6.47 15.64
N GLY A 161 7.67 -5.28 16.13
CA GLY A 161 8.49 -4.07 15.98
C GLY A 161 9.39 -3.79 17.20
N GLU A 162 9.39 -4.67 18.23
CA GLU A 162 10.12 -4.47 19.48
C GLU A 162 11.60 -4.78 19.33
N SER A 163 12.43 -3.84 19.75
CA SER A 163 13.89 -3.97 19.69
C SER A 163 14.55 -4.13 21.08
N ARG A 164 13.78 -4.05 22.17
CA ARG A 164 14.33 -4.14 23.55
C ARG A 164 14.53 -5.58 23.97
N THR A 165 15.71 -5.86 24.51
CA THR A 165 16.12 -7.20 24.96
C THR A 165 15.23 -7.74 26.07
N GLU A 166 14.74 -6.88 26.91
CA GLU A 166 13.93 -7.20 28.09
C GLU A 166 12.52 -7.67 27.74
N ALA A 167 12.05 -7.37 26.53
CA ALA A 167 10.75 -7.84 26.07
C ALA A 167 10.75 -9.30 25.58
N ILE A 168 11.94 -9.91 25.39
CA ILE A 168 12.09 -11.27 24.82
C ILE A 168 11.31 -12.32 25.60
N PRO A 169 11.43 -12.41 26.93
CA PRO A 169 10.72 -13.45 27.66
C PRO A 169 9.22 -13.42 27.38
N PHE A 170 8.65 -12.20 27.24
CA PHE A 170 7.25 -12.03 26.85
C PHE A 170 7.00 -12.45 25.38
N LEU A 171 7.87 -12.02 24.45
CA LEU A 171 7.74 -12.36 23.03
C LEU A 171 7.77 -13.88 22.79
N LEU A 172 8.54 -14.63 23.59
CA LEU A 172 8.59 -16.10 23.50
C LEU A 172 7.25 -16.77 23.84
N HIS A 173 6.38 -16.15 24.65
CA HIS A 173 5.03 -16.63 24.90
C HIS A 173 4.08 -16.44 23.71
N LEU A 174 4.45 -15.61 22.73
CA LEU A 174 3.65 -15.38 21.52
C LEU A 174 3.92 -16.45 20.46
N LEU A 175 5.04 -17.16 20.54
CA LEU A 175 5.36 -18.27 19.64
C LEU A 175 4.52 -19.50 20.02
N GLN A 176 3.48 -19.76 19.24
CA GLN A 176 2.51 -20.81 19.51
C GLN A 176 2.14 -21.56 18.22
N PRO A 177 1.67 -22.81 18.30
CA PRO A 177 1.29 -23.61 17.13
C PRO A 177 0.15 -23.01 16.29
N THR A 178 -0.59 -22.04 16.83
CA THR A 178 -1.67 -21.34 16.13
C THR A 178 -1.17 -20.21 15.24
N VAL A 179 0.08 -19.76 15.42
CA VAL A 179 0.69 -18.69 14.64
C VAL A 179 1.03 -19.18 13.25
N VAL A 180 0.51 -18.47 12.26
CA VAL A 180 0.63 -18.77 10.84
C VAL A 180 1.38 -17.67 10.09
N HIS A 181 1.28 -16.42 10.58
CA HIS A 181 1.89 -15.24 9.96
C HIS A 181 2.84 -14.58 10.97
N VAL A 182 4.09 -14.40 10.57
CA VAL A 182 5.15 -13.80 11.40
C VAL A 182 5.79 -12.65 10.63
N ASP A 183 5.77 -11.47 11.24
CA ASP A 183 6.51 -10.30 10.77
C ASP A 183 7.53 -9.87 11.82
N ILE A 184 8.81 -9.94 11.46
CA ILE A 184 9.96 -9.68 12.34
C ILE A 184 10.94 -8.68 11.74
N ASP A 185 10.46 -7.80 10.90
CA ASP A 185 11.28 -6.82 10.16
C ASP A 185 12.25 -6.02 11.04
N ASN A 186 11.90 -5.75 12.27
CA ASN A 186 12.64 -4.86 13.16
C ASN A 186 13.55 -5.56 14.19
N LEU A 187 13.65 -6.89 14.15
CA LEU A 187 14.43 -7.64 15.15
C LEU A 187 15.95 -7.67 14.91
N MET A 188 16.45 -7.18 13.78
CA MET A 188 17.83 -7.39 13.32
C MET A 188 18.94 -6.77 14.15
N SER A 189 18.71 -5.65 14.76
CA SER A 189 19.75 -4.96 15.56
C SER A 189 19.95 -5.58 16.95
N ASN A 190 19.31 -6.72 17.21
CA ASN A 190 19.22 -7.27 18.55
C ASN A 190 19.83 -8.68 18.64
N PRO A 191 20.63 -8.98 19.68
CA PRO A 191 21.05 -10.34 20.01
C PRO A 191 19.92 -11.36 20.12
N LEU A 192 18.68 -10.88 20.25
CA LEU A 192 17.45 -11.66 20.31
C LEU A 192 17.13 -12.47 19.10
N THR A 193 17.50 -11.97 17.92
CA THR A 193 17.34 -12.68 16.66
C THR A 193 17.86 -14.11 16.78
N PHE A 194 19.00 -14.29 17.45
CA PHE A 194 19.61 -15.61 17.66
C PHE A 194 18.86 -16.51 18.64
N CYS A 195 18.11 -15.93 19.59
CA CYS A 195 17.30 -16.70 20.54
C CYS A 195 15.91 -17.01 20.01
N PHE A 196 15.34 -16.10 19.22
CA PHE A 196 13.96 -16.16 18.76
C PHE A 196 13.81 -16.99 17.46
N LEU A 197 14.63 -16.71 16.45
CA LEU A 197 14.54 -17.34 15.13
C LEU A 197 14.59 -18.88 15.18
N PRO A 198 15.55 -19.52 15.88
CA PRO A 198 15.62 -20.97 15.90
C PRO A 198 14.42 -21.66 16.53
N LEU A 199 13.62 -20.94 17.33
CA LEU A 199 12.43 -21.48 17.97
C LEU A 199 11.19 -21.44 17.06
N LEU A 200 11.21 -20.66 15.99
CA LEU A 200 10.06 -20.52 15.08
C LEU A 200 9.58 -21.86 14.51
N PRO A 201 10.41 -22.71 13.89
CA PRO A 201 9.94 -23.97 13.33
C PRO A 201 9.37 -24.92 14.38
N ALA A 202 10.00 -24.96 15.57
CA ALA A 202 9.59 -25.86 16.65
C ALA A 202 8.29 -25.43 17.34
N ARG A 203 8.11 -24.12 17.56
CA ARG A 203 6.94 -23.59 18.28
C ARG A 203 5.78 -23.22 17.35
N CYS A 204 6.08 -22.85 16.11
CA CYS A 204 5.11 -22.41 15.10
C CYS A 204 5.22 -23.25 13.82
N PRO A 205 4.97 -24.57 13.85
CA PRO A 205 5.22 -25.49 12.72
C PRO A 205 4.34 -25.20 11.50
N ARG A 206 3.28 -24.41 11.65
CA ARG A 206 2.30 -24.11 10.61
C ARG A 206 2.47 -22.73 9.99
N ILE A 207 3.67 -22.16 10.07
CA ILE A 207 3.96 -20.85 9.47
C ILE A 207 3.76 -20.92 7.96
N LYS A 208 2.92 -20.02 7.43
CA LYS A 208 2.62 -19.85 6.01
C LYS A 208 3.18 -18.55 5.45
N GLN A 209 3.35 -17.53 6.30
CA GLN A 209 3.88 -16.25 5.85
C GLN A 209 4.96 -15.76 6.80
N VAL A 210 6.08 -15.34 6.23
CA VAL A 210 7.19 -14.71 6.94
C VAL A 210 7.53 -13.40 6.25
N MET A 211 7.56 -12.32 7.05
CA MET A 211 8.15 -11.05 6.68
C MET A 211 9.32 -10.78 7.62
N ALA A 212 10.51 -10.56 7.04
CA ALA A 212 11.72 -10.37 7.82
C ALA A 212 12.73 -9.52 7.06
N PHE A 213 13.29 -8.52 7.73
CA PHE A 213 14.50 -7.84 7.28
C PHE A 213 14.39 -7.12 5.92
N ARG A 214 13.22 -6.72 5.50
CA ARG A 214 12.94 -6.15 4.16
C ARG A 214 13.78 -4.94 3.78
N ASN A 215 14.21 -4.16 4.76
CA ASN A 215 14.98 -2.93 4.58
C ASN A 215 16.39 -3.03 5.16
N PHE A 216 16.89 -4.24 5.34
CA PHE A 216 18.21 -4.49 5.88
C PHE A 216 19.16 -4.92 4.76
N VAL A 217 20.43 -4.47 4.83
CA VAL A 217 21.48 -4.88 3.90
C VAL A 217 22.43 -5.78 4.65
N PHE A 218 22.47 -7.05 4.26
CA PHE A 218 23.38 -8.04 4.84
C PHE A 218 24.74 -8.03 4.15
N GLN A 219 25.71 -8.58 4.85
CA GLN A 219 27.01 -8.93 4.28
C GLN A 219 27.16 -10.45 4.24
N ARG A 220 27.97 -10.96 3.31
CA ARG A 220 28.31 -12.39 3.30
C ARG A 220 28.98 -12.78 4.62
N GLY A 221 28.51 -13.89 5.22
CA GLY A 221 28.99 -14.36 6.53
C GLY A 221 28.31 -13.70 7.73
N ASP A 222 27.25 -12.92 7.53
CA ASP A 222 26.44 -12.40 8.64
C ASP A 222 25.73 -13.57 9.34
N ARG A 223 26.02 -13.73 10.63
CA ARG A 223 25.45 -14.81 11.45
C ARG A 223 23.92 -14.78 11.54
N ALA A 224 23.33 -13.60 11.46
CA ALA A 224 21.87 -13.48 11.49
C ALA A 224 21.25 -14.02 10.19
N LEU A 225 21.87 -13.73 9.05
CA LEU A 225 21.47 -14.26 7.75
C LEU A 225 21.62 -15.79 7.72
N GLU A 226 22.74 -16.34 8.19
CA GLU A 226 22.93 -17.79 8.28
C GLU A 226 21.89 -18.46 9.19
N THR A 227 21.59 -17.84 10.34
CA THR A 227 20.58 -18.36 11.27
C THR A 227 19.20 -18.33 10.62
N PHE A 228 18.84 -17.24 9.95
CA PHE A 228 17.56 -17.11 9.26
C PHE A 228 17.43 -18.11 8.11
N SER A 229 18.50 -18.30 7.34
CA SER A 229 18.57 -19.31 6.28
C SER A 229 18.27 -20.72 6.80
N LYS A 230 18.92 -21.13 7.91
CA LYS A 230 18.69 -22.43 8.54
C LYS A 230 17.25 -22.60 9.04
N VAL A 231 16.63 -21.52 9.51
CA VAL A 231 15.22 -21.51 9.93
C VAL A 231 14.29 -21.65 8.73
N LEU A 232 14.53 -20.89 7.66
CA LEU A 232 13.73 -20.96 6.43
C LEU A 232 13.72 -22.37 5.83
N CYS A 233 14.87 -23.04 5.83
CA CYS A 233 14.99 -24.41 5.32
C CYS A 233 14.17 -25.45 6.12
N GLN A 234 13.65 -25.09 7.29
CA GLN A 234 12.75 -25.94 8.08
C GLN A 234 11.25 -25.63 7.87
N LEU A 235 10.92 -24.52 7.19
CA LEU A 235 9.53 -24.09 6.96
C LEU A 235 8.99 -24.65 5.65
N THR A 236 8.28 -25.77 5.71
CA THR A 236 7.78 -26.50 4.53
C THR A 236 6.40 -26.06 4.05
N GLU A 237 5.60 -25.40 4.91
CA GLU A 237 4.24 -24.95 4.58
C GLU A 237 4.20 -23.49 4.07
N LEU A 238 5.36 -22.90 3.80
CA LEU A 238 5.47 -21.48 3.47
C LEU A 238 4.74 -21.16 2.16
N GLN A 239 3.90 -20.13 2.19
CA GLN A 239 3.12 -19.60 1.06
C GLN A 239 3.59 -18.22 0.63
N ALA A 240 4.11 -17.42 1.56
CA ALA A 240 4.63 -16.09 1.27
C ALA A 240 5.90 -15.82 2.09
N LEU A 241 6.92 -15.36 1.40
CA LEU A 241 8.15 -14.87 1.99
C LEU A 241 8.43 -13.46 1.49
N ARG A 242 8.70 -12.56 2.43
CA ARG A 242 9.19 -11.20 2.15
C ARG A 242 10.40 -10.95 3.03
N CYS A 243 11.57 -10.87 2.42
CA CYS A 243 12.83 -10.65 3.13
C CYS A 243 13.79 -9.80 2.29
N ALA A 244 14.95 -9.49 2.88
CA ALA A 244 16.09 -8.95 2.17
C ALA A 244 16.86 -10.07 1.45
N GLU A 245 18.19 -10.02 1.48
CA GLU A 245 19.05 -11.00 0.84
C GLU A 245 18.90 -12.39 1.48
N LEU A 246 19.13 -13.41 0.67
CA LEU A 246 19.20 -14.81 1.09
C LEU A 246 20.44 -15.48 0.47
N PRO A 247 21.06 -16.46 1.16
CA PRO A 247 22.06 -17.31 0.55
C PRO A 247 21.42 -18.31 -0.43
N GLU A 248 22.24 -18.82 -1.35
CA GLU A 248 21.83 -19.73 -2.43
C GLU A 248 21.09 -20.98 -1.93
N GLU A 249 21.50 -21.54 -0.78
CA GLU A 249 20.85 -22.72 -0.16
C GLU A 249 19.37 -22.48 0.17
N SER A 250 19.06 -21.29 0.70
CA SER A 250 17.68 -20.90 0.99
C SER A 250 16.86 -20.77 -0.28
N VAL A 251 17.40 -20.16 -1.32
CA VAL A 251 16.73 -20.01 -2.62
C VAL A 251 16.42 -21.37 -3.23
N LEU A 252 17.37 -22.32 -3.14
CA LEU A 252 17.18 -23.69 -3.60
C LEU A 252 16.03 -24.37 -2.85
N HIS A 253 15.99 -24.26 -1.50
CA HIS A 253 14.89 -24.80 -0.70
C HIS A 253 13.55 -24.17 -1.10
N LEU A 254 13.47 -22.84 -1.16
CA LEU A 254 12.26 -22.12 -1.51
C LEU A 254 11.70 -22.50 -2.89
N SER A 255 12.59 -22.76 -3.85
CA SER A 255 12.20 -23.14 -5.19
C SER A 255 11.48 -24.48 -5.28
N GLN A 256 11.65 -25.33 -4.28
CA GLN A 256 11.05 -26.67 -4.20
C GLN A 256 9.73 -26.66 -3.40
N LEU A 257 9.37 -25.56 -2.75
CA LEU A 257 8.16 -25.47 -1.93
C LEU A 257 6.89 -25.53 -2.79
N PRO A 258 5.98 -26.49 -2.51
CA PRO A 258 4.79 -26.72 -3.34
C PRO A 258 3.73 -25.63 -3.20
N ASN A 259 3.81 -24.79 -2.16
CA ASN A 259 2.78 -23.82 -1.82
C ASN A 259 3.26 -22.37 -1.87
N LEU A 260 4.51 -22.09 -2.24
CA LEU A 260 5.07 -20.74 -2.24
C LEU A 260 4.49 -19.92 -3.41
N LYS A 261 3.64 -18.93 -3.06
CA LYS A 261 2.92 -18.08 -4.01
C LYS A 261 3.53 -16.69 -4.13
N ILE A 262 4.09 -16.17 -3.03
CA ILE A 262 4.63 -14.81 -2.97
C ILE A 262 6.08 -14.88 -2.53
N LEU A 263 6.97 -14.31 -3.34
CA LEU A 263 8.39 -14.18 -3.03
C LEU A 263 8.83 -12.74 -3.22
N ARG A 264 9.27 -12.10 -2.12
CA ARG A 264 10.00 -10.84 -2.14
C ARG A 264 11.38 -11.06 -1.56
N MET A 265 12.42 -10.72 -2.33
CA MET A 265 13.82 -10.85 -1.89
C MET A 265 14.73 -9.91 -2.64
N ASP A 266 15.93 -9.74 -2.08
CA ASP A 266 17.03 -9.01 -2.69
C ASP A 266 18.05 -9.98 -3.29
N LEU A 267 18.48 -9.72 -4.50
CA LEU A 267 19.40 -10.57 -5.27
C LEU A 267 20.88 -10.18 -5.12
N ARG A 268 21.22 -9.11 -4.38
CA ARG A 268 22.59 -8.55 -4.33
C ARG A 268 23.64 -9.54 -3.85
N LEU A 269 23.31 -10.42 -2.91
CA LEU A 269 24.25 -11.43 -2.39
C LEU A 269 24.28 -12.73 -3.20
N ILE A 270 23.34 -12.93 -4.09
CA ILE A 270 23.16 -14.18 -4.83
C ILE A 270 24.14 -14.25 -5.99
N SER A 271 24.95 -15.30 -6.02
CA SER A 271 25.72 -15.69 -7.20
C SER A 271 24.86 -16.52 -8.13
N LEU A 272 24.37 -15.91 -9.22
CA LEU A 272 23.56 -16.63 -10.21
C LEU A 272 24.33 -17.78 -10.87
N ASP A 273 25.65 -17.65 -11.03
CA ASP A 273 26.49 -18.72 -11.62
C ASP A 273 26.51 -19.98 -10.71
N GLN A 274 26.56 -19.78 -9.39
CA GLN A 274 26.46 -20.88 -8.42
C GLN A 274 25.07 -21.51 -8.41
N LEU A 275 24.05 -20.68 -8.51
CA LEU A 275 22.71 -21.15 -8.68
C LEU A 275 22.56 -21.93 -10.00
N GLU A 276 23.03 -21.44 -11.12
CA GLU A 276 23.01 -22.15 -12.40
C GLU A 276 23.70 -23.53 -12.35
N ALA A 277 24.82 -23.63 -11.66
CA ALA A 277 25.54 -24.90 -11.48
C ALA A 277 24.74 -25.91 -10.63
N ALA A 278 23.90 -25.45 -9.70
CA ALA A 278 23.04 -26.28 -8.86
C ALA A 278 21.65 -26.55 -9.49
N PHE A 279 21.33 -25.95 -10.61
CA PHE A 279 19.98 -25.62 -11.08
C PHE A 279 19.28 -26.64 -11.95
N GLY A 280 19.74 -27.80 -12.17
CA GLY A 280 18.92 -28.81 -12.84
C GLY A 280 17.53 -29.03 -12.19
N HIS A 281 17.21 -28.39 -11.07
CA HIS A 281 16.10 -28.70 -10.18
C HIS A 281 15.29 -27.52 -9.64
N ILE A 282 15.57 -26.25 -9.99
CA ILE A 282 14.80 -25.12 -9.48
C ILE A 282 13.58 -24.85 -10.35
N ARG A 283 12.40 -24.73 -9.71
CA ARG A 283 11.14 -24.65 -10.47
C ARG A 283 10.14 -23.61 -10.01
N PHE A 284 10.06 -23.20 -8.75
CA PHE A 284 9.00 -22.32 -8.25
C PHE A 284 7.62 -22.61 -8.88
N PRO A 285 7.00 -23.76 -8.63
CA PRO A 285 5.93 -24.30 -9.48
C PRO A 285 4.61 -23.53 -9.42
N VAL A 286 4.35 -22.80 -8.32
CA VAL A 286 3.05 -22.14 -8.06
C VAL A 286 3.19 -20.64 -7.74
N LEU A 287 4.35 -20.06 -8.03
CA LEU A 287 4.64 -18.68 -7.73
C LEU A 287 3.70 -17.74 -8.53
N GLN A 288 3.10 -16.78 -7.85
CA GLN A 288 2.14 -15.82 -8.38
C GLN A 288 2.73 -14.41 -8.38
N GLN A 289 3.32 -14.00 -7.25
CA GLN A 289 3.89 -12.67 -7.09
C GLN A 289 5.40 -12.74 -6.87
N VAL A 290 6.12 -12.00 -7.67
CA VAL A 290 7.58 -11.91 -7.67
C VAL A 290 7.99 -10.46 -7.47
N LEU A 291 8.62 -10.18 -6.32
CA LEU A 291 9.10 -8.84 -5.97
C LEU A 291 10.59 -8.93 -5.72
N LEU A 292 11.40 -8.37 -6.60
CA LEU A 292 12.86 -8.51 -6.55
C LEU A 292 13.52 -7.13 -6.46
N SER A 293 14.52 -7.03 -5.59
CA SER A 293 15.52 -5.98 -5.68
C SER A 293 16.80 -6.58 -6.27
N ALA A 294 17.43 -5.93 -7.20
CA ALA A 294 18.58 -6.48 -7.92
C ALA A 294 19.60 -5.41 -8.25
N PRO A 295 20.90 -5.78 -8.31
CA PRO A 295 21.94 -4.83 -8.67
C PRO A 295 21.82 -4.34 -10.12
N SER A 296 21.26 -5.16 -11.02
CA SER A 296 21.07 -4.78 -12.43
C SER A 296 19.87 -5.46 -13.05
N MET A 297 19.38 -4.90 -14.16
CA MET A 297 18.28 -5.48 -14.96
C MET A 297 18.64 -6.88 -15.48
N SER A 298 19.87 -7.06 -15.95
CA SER A 298 20.36 -8.35 -16.44
C SER A 298 20.35 -9.42 -15.34
N HIS A 299 20.69 -9.04 -14.11
CA HIS A 299 20.66 -9.92 -12.96
C HIS A 299 19.21 -10.38 -12.64
N SER A 300 18.27 -9.43 -12.67
CA SER A 300 16.84 -9.75 -12.52
C SER A 300 16.35 -10.72 -13.59
N LEU A 301 16.70 -10.47 -14.86
CA LEU A 301 16.29 -11.33 -15.98
C LEU A 301 16.81 -12.76 -15.86
N ARG A 302 18.09 -12.94 -15.49
CA ARG A 302 18.66 -14.28 -15.26
C ARG A 302 17.91 -15.02 -14.15
N PHE A 303 17.61 -14.33 -13.04
CA PHE A 303 16.85 -14.96 -11.96
C PHE A 303 15.43 -15.35 -12.41
N LEU A 304 14.75 -14.46 -13.13
CA LEU A 304 13.38 -14.71 -13.60
C LEU A 304 13.28 -15.90 -14.57
N GLN A 305 14.35 -16.28 -15.28
CA GLN A 305 14.39 -17.47 -16.14
C GLN A 305 14.21 -18.79 -15.37
N PHE A 306 14.51 -18.78 -14.07
CA PHE A 306 14.32 -19.96 -13.23
C PHE A 306 12.86 -20.20 -12.81
N ILE A 307 12.00 -19.21 -12.99
CA ILE A 307 10.59 -19.30 -12.61
C ILE A 307 9.83 -20.04 -13.72
N GLN A 308 9.37 -21.24 -13.42
CA GLN A 308 8.59 -22.10 -14.35
C GLN A 308 7.08 -22.06 -14.05
N SER A 309 6.65 -21.27 -13.09
CA SER A 309 5.23 -21.11 -12.76
C SER A 309 4.48 -20.43 -13.91
N THR A 310 3.38 -21.04 -14.36
CA THR A 310 2.45 -20.40 -15.31
C THR A 310 1.41 -19.52 -14.61
N SER A 311 1.52 -19.36 -13.30
CA SER A 311 0.57 -18.60 -12.47
C SER A 311 1.07 -17.21 -12.09
N VAL A 312 2.22 -16.79 -12.60
CA VAL A 312 2.77 -15.46 -12.30
C VAL A 312 1.84 -14.38 -12.85
N ASP A 313 1.31 -13.57 -11.95
CA ASP A 313 0.42 -12.45 -12.27
C ASP A 313 1.03 -11.08 -11.94
N THR A 314 2.01 -11.04 -11.04
CA THR A 314 2.64 -9.80 -10.56
C THR A 314 4.15 -9.89 -10.61
N ILE A 315 4.79 -8.93 -11.25
CA ILE A 315 6.23 -8.70 -11.19
C ILE A 315 6.47 -7.27 -10.71
N ASN A 316 7.25 -7.16 -9.62
CA ASN A 316 7.77 -5.90 -9.12
C ASN A 316 9.30 -5.98 -9.08
N LEU A 317 9.98 -5.06 -9.75
CA LEU A 317 11.44 -5.02 -9.82
C LEU A 317 11.95 -3.67 -9.31
N ASN A 318 12.88 -3.74 -8.36
CA ASN A 318 13.70 -2.63 -7.92
C ASN A 318 15.12 -2.84 -8.45
N VAL A 319 15.61 -1.94 -9.29
CA VAL A 319 16.95 -2.06 -9.90
C VAL A 319 17.85 -0.93 -9.40
N ASP A 320 19.05 -1.30 -8.91
CA ASP A 320 19.99 -0.33 -8.37
C ASP A 320 20.82 0.36 -9.47
N ASP A 321 21.09 -0.37 -10.54
CA ASP A 321 22.00 0.07 -11.62
C ASP A 321 21.24 0.84 -12.71
N GLU A 322 22.02 1.56 -13.47
CA GLU A 322 21.57 2.34 -14.62
C GLU A 322 21.05 1.43 -15.74
N THR A 323 19.78 1.63 -16.13
CA THR A 323 19.13 0.83 -17.16
C THR A 323 18.88 1.67 -18.42
N CYS A 324 19.19 1.16 -19.59
CA CYS A 324 18.90 1.83 -20.85
C CYS A 324 17.62 1.29 -21.52
N ALA A 325 17.09 1.99 -22.52
CA ALA A 325 15.88 1.56 -23.23
C ALA A 325 16.03 0.20 -23.93
N ALA A 326 17.24 -0.18 -24.33
CA ALA A 326 17.54 -1.49 -24.92
C ALA A 326 17.38 -2.63 -23.90
N ASP A 327 17.73 -2.39 -22.64
CA ASP A 327 17.56 -3.37 -21.56
C ASP A 327 16.07 -3.63 -21.29
N TYR A 328 15.24 -2.57 -21.24
CA TYR A 328 13.78 -2.67 -21.14
C TYR A 328 13.22 -3.46 -22.32
N LYS A 329 13.64 -3.15 -23.55
CA LYS A 329 13.18 -3.87 -24.74
C LYS A 329 13.55 -5.35 -24.70
N THR A 330 14.76 -5.67 -24.26
CA THR A 330 15.24 -7.05 -24.10
C THR A 330 14.40 -7.79 -23.07
N MET A 331 14.16 -7.17 -21.92
CA MET A 331 13.34 -7.72 -20.85
C MET A 331 11.91 -7.98 -21.31
N PHE A 332 11.26 -7.01 -21.92
CA PHE A 332 9.87 -7.13 -22.37
C PHE A 332 9.72 -8.18 -23.48
N THR A 333 10.72 -8.27 -24.37
CA THR A 333 10.76 -9.33 -25.42
C THR A 333 10.90 -10.71 -24.80
N THR A 334 11.76 -10.84 -23.79
CA THR A 334 11.96 -12.10 -23.06
C THR A 334 10.68 -12.54 -22.35
N TRP A 335 9.97 -11.61 -21.70
CA TRP A 335 8.69 -11.92 -21.04
C TRP A 335 7.60 -12.29 -22.05
N ALA A 336 7.51 -11.58 -23.17
CA ALA A 336 6.53 -11.90 -24.21
C ALA A 336 6.74 -13.30 -24.80
N ALA A 337 7.99 -13.75 -24.90
CA ALA A 337 8.33 -15.09 -25.41
C ALA A 337 8.12 -16.21 -24.40
N ASN A 338 8.10 -15.92 -23.09
CA ASN A 338 8.03 -16.94 -22.03
C ASN A 338 6.57 -17.24 -21.63
N PRO A 339 6.10 -18.49 -21.76
CA PRO A 339 4.74 -18.90 -21.39
C PRO A 339 4.39 -18.64 -19.92
N SER A 340 5.38 -18.62 -19.03
CA SER A 340 5.19 -18.37 -17.58
C SER A 340 4.58 -16.99 -17.30
N TYR A 341 4.76 -16.02 -18.19
CA TYR A 341 4.34 -14.65 -17.99
C TYR A 341 3.06 -14.24 -18.74
N ARG A 342 2.38 -15.19 -19.40
CA ARG A 342 1.13 -14.90 -20.15
C ARG A 342 0.00 -14.33 -19.29
N ASN A 343 0.01 -14.62 -18.00
CA ASN A 343 -1.00 -14.20 -17.05
C ASN A 343 -0.64 -12.92 -16.30
N LEU A 344 0.46 -12.25 -16.65
CA LEU A 344 0.86 -11.00 -16.01
C LEU A 344 -0.28 -9.96 -16.11
N SER A 345 -0.64 -9.45 -14.96
CA SER A 345 -1.62 -8.38 -14.76
C SER A 345 -1.00 -7.12 -14.16
N VAL A 346 0.08 -7.27 -13.39
CA VAL A 346 0.76 -6.15 -12.74
C VAL A 346 2.26 -6.19 -13.06
N ILE A 347 2.75 -5.09 -13.60
CA ILE A 347 4.17 -4.82 -13.82
C ILE A 347 4.50 -3.50 -13.15
N ASP A 348 5.45 -3.55 -12.22
CA ASP A 348 5.94 -2.40 -11.48
C ASP A 348 7.48 -2.45 -11.47
N ILE A 349 8.13 -1.50 -12.11
CA ILE A 349 9.58 -1.44 -12.21
C ILE A 349 10.04 -0.07 -11.73
N SER A 350 10.96 -0.07 -10.77
CA SER A 350 11.54 1.16 -10.25
C SER A 350 13.06 1.09 -10.24
N GLU A 351 13.70 2.21 -10.54
CA GLU A 351 15.15 2.40 -10.44
C GLU A 351 15.48 3.26 -9.24
N MET A 352 16.55 2.89 -8.50
CA MET A 352 16.92 3.56 -7.24
C MET A 352 17.82 4.79 -7.46
N GLN A 353 18.45 4.94 -8.61
CA GLN A 353 19.35 6.05 -8.89
C GLN A 353 18.64 7.36 -9.23
N VAL A 354 19.22 8.50 -8.85
CA VAL A 354 18.49 9.78 -8.77
C VAL A 354 18.96 10.82 -9.80
N TRP A 355 20.12 10.68 -10.43
CA TRP A 355 20.67 11.71 -11.31
C TRP A 355 21.39 11.13 -12.52
N ARG A 356 21.07 11.67 -13.67
CA ARG A 356 21.70 11.30 -14.93
C ARG A 356 21.76 12.48 -15.89
N ASP A 357 22.84 12.56 -16.66
CA ASP A 357 22.86 13.40 -17.83
C ASP A 357 22.02 12.74 -18.94
N TYR A 358 21.25 13.56 -19.67
CA TYR A 358 20.41 13.09 -20.77
C TYR A 358 21.26 12.42 -21.86
N ASP A 359 20.87 11.21 -22.27
CA ASP A 359 21.48 10.44 -23.33
C ASP A 359 20.40 9.74 -24.17
N GLU A 360 20.56 9.74 -25.51
CA GLU A 360 19.59 9.13 -26.46
C GLU A 360 19.36 7.64 -26.20
N LYS A 361 20.31 6.90 -25.61
CA LYS A 361 20.15 5.48 -25.25
C LYS A 361 19.09 5.26 -24.15
N HIS A 362 18.64 6.33 -23.48
CA HIS A 362 17.64 6.28 -22.40
C HIS A 362 16.26 6.77 -22.86
N ILE A 363 15.97 6.72 -24.16
CA ILE A 363 14.64 7.08 -24.69
C ILE A 363 13.81 5.82 -24.87
N ILE A 364 12.76 5.69 -24.11
CA ILE A 364 11.73 4.65 -24.28
C ILE A 364 10.71 5.15 -25.29
N ASP A 365 10.63 4.47 -26.44
CA ASP A 365 9.61 4.69 -27.46
C ASP A 365 8.53 3.58 -27.44
N ILE A 366 7.55 3.71 -28.31
CA ILE A 366 6.49 2.70 -28.42
C ILE A 366 7.02 1.32 -28.85
N ASN A 367 8.13 1.24 -29.59
CA ASN A 367 8.71 -0.05 -30.00
C ASN A 367 9.35 -0.78 -28.82
N THR A 368 9.74 -0.07 -27.77
CA THR A 368 10.20 -0.64 -26.52
C THR A 368 9.04 -1.29 -25.75
N LEU A 369 7.83 -0.72 -25.83
CA LEU A 369 6.64 -1.21 -25.11
C LEU A 369 5.85 -2.28 -25.88
N ARG A 370 5.91 -2.29 -27.22
CA ARG A 370 5.14 -3.23 -28.08
C ARG A 370 5.28 -4.72 -27.71
N PRO A 371 6.44 -5.24 -27.27
CA PRO A 371 6.51 -6.63 -26.81
C PRO A 371 5.51 -6.95 -25.69
N LEU A 372 5.18 -6.01 -24.82
CA LEU A 372 4.19 -6.20 -23.76
C LEU A 372 2.73 -6.26 -24.25
N PHE A 373 2.44 -5.87 -25.49
CA PHE A 373 1.07 -5.86 -26.05
C PHE A 373 0.44 -7.26 -26.15
N HIS A 374 1.23 -8.31 -26.00
CA HIS A 374 0.75 -9.69 -25.88
C HIS A 374 0.08 -9.98 -24.53
N LEU A 375 0.38 -9.17 -23.50
CA LEU A 375 -0.14 -9.34 -22.14
C LEU A 375 -1.56 -8.73 -22.05
N LYS A 376 -2.55 -9.42 -22.57
CA LYS A 376 -3.94 -8.91 -22.66
C LYS A 376 -4.66 -8.76 -21.32
N ARG A 377 -4.09 -9.32 -20.25
CA ARG A 377 -4.63 -9.23 -18.88
C ARG A 377 -4.00 -8.13 -18.05
N LEU A 378 -3.16 -7.28 -18.65
CA LEU A 378 -2.48 -6.22 -17.93
C LEU A 378 -3.49 -5.20 -17.39
N THR A 379 -3.49 -5.03 -16.06
CA THR A 379 -4.30 -4.06 -15.32
C THR A 379 -3.47 -2.91 -14.76
N SER A 380 -2.16 -3.15 -14.52
CA SER A 380 -1.26 -2.12 -14.00
C SER A 380 0.10 -2.18 -14.67
N LEU A 381 0.52 -1.06 -15.22
CA LEU A 381 1.89 -0.84 -15.71
C LEU A 381 2.45 0.42 -15.06
N LYS A 382 3.48 0.25 -14.23
CA LYS A 382 4.25 1.35 -13.64
C LYS A 382 5.72 1.19 -13.99
N LEU A 383 6.29 2.20 -14.60
CA LEU A 383 7.70 2.25 -14.97
C LEU A 383 8.33 3.53 -14.40
N GLU A 384 8.81 3.45 -13.17
CA GLU A 384 9.57 4.51 -12.49
C GLU A 384 11.05 4.42 -12.88
N THR A 385 11.34 4.77 -14.11
CA THR A 385 12.68 4.65 -14.71
C THR A 385 13.34 6.02 -14.85
N LEU A 386 14.65 6.04 -14.91
CA LEU A 386 15.43 7.22 -15.30
C LEU A 386 15.45 7.47 -16.82
N CYS A 387 14.89 6.56 -17.61
CA CYS A 387 14.67 6.79 -19.02
C CYS A 387 13.58 7.84 -19.25
N THR A 388 13.73 8.67 -20.26
CA THR A 388 12.66 9.55 -20.74
C THR A 388 11.80 8.84 -21.77
N TYR A 389 10.60 9.36 -22.06
CA TYR A 389 9.68 8.75 -23.00
C TYR A 389 9.48 9.61 -24.25
N ASP A 390 9.63 9.01 -25.43
CA ASP A 390 9.21 9.62 -26.70
C ASP A 390 7.92 8.96 -27.20
N LEU A 391 6.81 9.38 -26.63
CA LEU A 391 5.47 8.90 -26.96
C LEU A 391 4.64 10.05 -27.52
N ASP A 392 3.80 9.74 -28.52
CA ASP A 392 2.84 10.65 -29.12
C ASP A 392 1.41 10.15 -28.96
N ASN A 393 0.44 10.88 -29.49
CA ASN A 393 -0.98 10.51 -29.44
C ASN A 393 -1.28 9.17 -30.14
N ALA A 394 -0.52 8.80 -31.18
CA ALA A 394 -0.68 7.52 -31.85
C ALA A 394 -0.21 6.36 -30.96
N ALA A 395 0.92 6.53 -30.29
CA ALA A 395 1.43 5.58 -29.29
C ALA A 395 0.43 5.37 -28.14
N ILE A 396 -0.18 6.44 -27.64
CA ILE A 396 -1.22 6.35 -26.58
C ILE A 396 -2.44 5.56 -27.07
N LYS A 397 -2.85 5.72 -28.32
CA LYS A 397 -3.94 4.94 -28.92
C LYS A 397 -3.55 3.45 -29.06
N GLU A 398 -2.31 3.13 -29.43
CA GLU A 398 -1.84 1.74 -29.48
C GLU A 398 -1.89 1.10 -28.07
N ILE A 399 -1.42 1.80 -27.05
CA ILE A 399 -1.47 1.37 -25.64
C ILE A 399 -2.91 1.08 -25.22
N ALA A 400 -3.83 2.01 -25.47
CA ALA A 400 -5.23 1.88 -25.10
C ALA A 400 -5.91 0.66 -25.74
N THR A 401 -5.59 0.36 -26.98
CA THR A 401 -6.14 -0.80 -27.70
C THR A 401 -5.47 -2.12 -27.30
N ALA A 402 -4.22 -2.06 -26.86
CA ALA A 402 -3.48 -3.23 -26.42
C ALA A 402 -3.97 -3.73 -25.05
N TRP A 403 -4.32 -2.81 -24.12
CA TRP A 403 -4.63 -3.13 -22.73
C TRP A 403 -5.99 -2.58 -22.25
N PRO A 404 -7.10 -3.13 -22.72
CA PRO A 404 -8.44 -2.61 -22.38
C PRO A 404 -8.84 -2.83 -20.91
N LEU A 405 -8.10 -3.68 -20.15
CA LEU A 405 -8.36 -3.94 -18.74
C LEU A 405 -7.54 -3.02 -17.81
N LEU A 406 -6.83 -2.03 -18.34
CA LEU A 406 -5.92 -1.19 -17.59
C LEU A 406 -6.66 -0.37 -16.52
N GLU A 407 -6.17 -0.48 -15.28
CA GLU A 407 -6.62 0.24 -14.09
C GLU A 407 -5.60 1.32 -13.68
N ALA A 408 -4.31 1.05 -13.91
CA ALA A 408 -3.22 2.00 -13.63
C ALA A 408 -2.19 2.01 -14.76
N LEU A 409 -1.89 3.19 -15.26
CA LEU A 409 -0.77 3.45 -16.16
C LEU A 409 0.07 4.57 -15.56
N ASP A 410 1.30 4.27 -15.18
CA ASP A 410 2.22 5.27 -14.67
C ASP A 410 3.56 5.25 -15.40
N LEU A 411 3.76 6.23 -16.26
CA LEU A 411 4.97 6.53 -17.00
C LEU A 411 5.44 7.96 -16.68
N SER A 412 5.03 8.50 -15.52
CA SER A 412 5.25 9.91 -15.20
C SER A 412 6.65 10.21 -14.70
N ILE A 413 7.42 9.17 -14.33
CA ILE A 413 8.70 9.33 -13.65
C ILE A 413 8.52 10.18 -12.39
N ARG A 414 8.44 9.52 -11.28
CA ARG A 414 8.06 10.03 -9.94
C ARG A 414 8.51 11.46 -9.64
N GLU A 415 9.68 11.88 -10.12
CA GLU A 415 10.31 13.07 -9.59
C GLU A 415 10.91 13.99 -10.64
N CYS A 416 11.26 13.50 -11.84
CA CYS A 416 12.04 14.25 -12.82
C CYS A 416 11.23 14.78 -14.02
N GLY A 417 10.09 14.16 -14.31
CA GLY A 417 9.37 14.43 -15.56
C GLY A 417 10.12 13.86 -16.78
N TRP A 418 9.65 14.22 -17.97
CA TRP A 418 10.33 13.81 -19.18
C TRP A 418 11.38 14.84 -19.60
N GLU A 419 12.60 14.38 -19.93
CA GLU A 419 13.68 15.26 -20.36
C GLU A 419 13.43 15.88 -21.76
N ILE A 420 12.66 15.18 -22.58
CA ILE A 420 12.20 15.67 -23.88
C ILE A 420 10.76 16.21 -23.79
N PRO A 421 10.41 17.25 -24.57
CA PRO A 421 9.05 17.77 -24.59
C PRO A 421 8.03 16.70 -24.98
N SER A 422 6.99 16.54 -24.18
CA SER A 422 5.93 15.59 -24.50
C SER A 422 5.20 15.93 -25.79
N LYS A 423 4.96 14.92 -26.64
CA LYS A 423 4.11 14.98 -27.84
C LYS A 423 2.69 14.50 -27.55
N VAL A 424 2.41 14.06 -26.32
CA VAL A 424 1.07 13.65 -25.87
C VAL A 424 0.27 14.89 -25.49
N THR A 425 -0.90 15.05 -26.09
CA THR A 425 -1.80 16.19 -25.83
C THR A 425 -3.06 15.74 -25.08
N LEU A 426 -3.83 16.68 -24.51
CA LEU A 426 -5.10 16.36 -23.84
C LEU A 426 -6.09 15.57 -24.73
N PRO A 427 -6.33 15.95 -26.02
CA PRO A 427 -7.13 15.11 -26.92
C PRO A 427 -6.53 13.71 -27.16
N GLY A 428 -5.21 13.56 -27.08
CA GLY A 428 -4.52 12.28 -27.20
C GLY A 428 -4.83 11.29 -26.08
N LEU A 429 -5.38 11.75 -24.94
CA LEU A 429 -5.82 10.89 -23.85
C LEU A 429 -7.17 10.22 -24.10
N LEU A 430 -7.97 10.73 -25.04
CA LEU A 430 -9.32 10.21 -25.31
C LEU A 430 -9.36 8.71 -25.62
N PRO A 431 -8.44 8.11 -26.40
CA PRO A 431 -8.42 6.67 -26.62
C PRO A 431 -8.25 5.87 -25.31
N LEU A 432 -7.41 6.32 -24.36
CA LEU A 432 -7.27 5.67 -23.07
C LEU A 432 -8.59 5.72 -22.28
N LEU A 433 -9.22 6.89 -22.20
CA LEU A 433 -10.47 7.07 -21.47
C LEU A 433 -11.64 6.28 -22.10
N GLN A 434 -11.58 6.01 -23.39
CA GLN A 434 -12.59 5.26 -24.13
C GLN A 434 -12.39 3.75 -24.04
N HIS A 435 -11.15 3.27 -24.21
CA HIS A 435 -10.86 1.84 -24.33
C HIS A 435 -10.50 1.19 -22.99
N CYS A 436 -10.11 1.98 -21.99
CA CYS A 436 -9.77 1.50 -20.64
C CYS A 436 -10.79 2.04 -19.60
N PRO A 437 -12.00 1.46 -19.54
CA PRO A 437 -13.10 2.00 -18.71
C PRO A 437 -12.81 1.92 -17.20
N ASN A 438 -11.87 1.06 -16.77
CA ASN A 438 -11.49 0.88 -15.37
C ASN A 438 -10.25 1.70 -14.97
N LEU A 439 -9.73 2.54 -15.86
CA LEU A 439 -8.53 3.33 -15.60
C LEU A 439 -8.78 4.32 -14.46
N ALA A 440 -8.19 4.06 -13.30
CA ALA A 440 -8.31 4.84 -12.07
C ALA A 440 -7.11 5.78 -11.85
N LEU A 441 -5.91 5.36 -12.27
CA LEU A 441 -4.68 6.13 -12.16
C LEU A 441 -4.02 6.33 -13.53
N LEU A 442 -3.71 7.58 -13.86
CA LEU A 442 -2.98 7.94 -15.08
C LEU A 442 -1.78 8.83 -14.73
N GLY A 443 -0.57 8.28 -14.89
CA GLY A 443 0.71 8.98 -14.79
C GLY A 443 1.36 9.16 -16.15
N LEU A 444 1.37 10.39 -16.67
CA LEU A 444 1.97 10.76 -17.96
C LEU A 444 2.38 12.23 -17.97
N VAL A 445 3.41 12.57 -18.74
CA VAL A 445 3.68 13.96 -19.08
C VAL A 445 2.86 14.37 -20.31
N VAL A 446 2.06 15.42 -20.18
CA VAL A 446 1.13 15.87 -21.21
C VAL A 446 1.43 17.32 -21.58
N ASP A 447 1.43 17.63 -22.87
CA ASP A 447 1.40 19.02 -23.33
C ASP A 447 -0.03 19.58 -23.30
N ALA A 448 -0.41 20.19 -22.18
CA ALA A 448 -1.69 20.86 -22.00
C ALA A 448 -1.66 22.34 -22.49
N THR A 449 -0.68 22.73 -23.29
CA THR A 449 -0.70 24.00 -24.02
C THR A 449 -1.50 23.87 -25.32
N VAL A 450 -1.57 22.66 -25.89
CA VAL A 450 -2.39 22.31 -27.04
C VAL A 450 -3.77 21.92 -26.54
N LEU A 451 -4.74 22.76 -26.82
CA LEU A 451 -6.14 22.58 -26.39
C LEU A 451 -7.00 22.01 -27.52
N PRO A 452 -8.06 21.25 -27.17
CA PRO A 452 -9.06 20.88 -28.16
C PRO A 452 -9.60 22.14 -28.84
N SER A 453 -9.83 22.05 -30.14
CA SER A 453 -10.49 23.14 -30.86
C SER A 453 -11.81 23.48 -30.17
N ALA A 454 -12.08 24.77 -29.99
CA ALA A 454 -13.32 25.29 -29.43
C ALA A 454 -14.51 25.09 -30.41
N SER A 455 -14.65 23.89 -30.95
CA SER A 455 -15.79 23.54 -31.79
C SER A 455 -17.03 23.42 -30.89
N THR A 456 -18.18 23.71 -31.46
CA THR A 456 -19.51 23.67 -30.83
C THR A 456 -19.95 22.31 -30.31
N MET A 457 -19.10 21.28 -30.40
CA MET A 457 -19.35 19.93 -29.88
C MET A 457 -18.90 19.79 -28.43
N LEU A 458 -19.52 18.86 -27.71
CA LEU A 458 -19.17 18.51 -26.34
C LEU A 458 -17.67 18.18 -26.23
N PRO A 459 -16.97 18.72 -25.24
CA PRO A 459 -15.59 18.36 -25.00
C PRO A 459 -15.44 16.82 -24.94
N GLY A 460 -14.45 16.26 -25.64
CA GLY A 460 -14.18 14.82 -25.63
C GLY A 460 -15.17 13.99 -26.48
N ALA A 461 -15.98 14.58 -27.36
CA ALA A 461 -16.88 13.87 -28.26
C ALA A 461 -17.83 12.86 -27.57
N GLY A 462 -18.22 13.14 -26.32
CA GLY A 462 -19.11 12.29 -25.53
C GLY A 462 -18.41 11.12 -24.80
N ILE A 463 -17.09 10.99 -24.92
CA ILE A 463 -16.31 10.02 -24.14
C ILE A 463 -16.33 10.43 -22.66
N ARG A 464 -16.64 9.47 -21.79
CA ARG A 464 -16.69 9.71 -20.35
C ARG A 464 -16.13 8.49 -19.61
N ASN A 465 -15.04 8.69 -18.88
CA ASN A 465 -14.48 7.70 -17.97
C ASN A 465 -14.82 8.11 -16.53
N THR A 466 -15.50 7.26 -15.80
CA THR A 466 -15.91 7.52 -14.40
C THR A 466 -15.02 6.82 -13.38
N ALA A 467 -14.05 6.05 -13.83
CA ALA A 467 -13.11 5.35 -12.96
C ALA A 467 -11.87 6.21 -12.63
N LEU A 468 -11.51 7.18 -13.52
CA LEU A 468 -10.30 7.96 -13.32
C LEU A 468 -10.42 8.90 -12.12
N GLU A 469 -9.61 8.63 -11.09
CA GLU A 469 -9.58 9.34 -9.82
C GLU A 469 -8.30 10.17 -9.65
N SER A 470 -7.17 9.67 -10.16
CA SER A 470 -5.85 10.29 -9.96
C SER A 470 -5.10 10.52 -11.26
N MET A 471 -4.53 11.72 -11.42
CA MET A 471 -3.62 12.07 -12.52
C MET A 471 -2.29 12.56 -11.98
N TRP A 472 -1.20 11.91 -12.39
CA TRP A 472 0.18 12.28 -12.05
C TRP A 472 0.86 12.81 -13.31
N LEU A 473 1.00 14.12 -13.39
CA LEU A 473 1.35 14.83 -14.61
C LEU A 473 2.78 15.39 -14.60
N ALA A 474 3.59 15.02 -13.61
CA ALA A 474 4.98 15.40 -13.45
C ALA A 474 5.26 16.87 -13.86
N ASP A 475 6.06 17.12 -14.90
CA ASP A 475 6.42 18.44 -15.40
C ASP A 475 5.56 18.93 -16.61
N SER A 476 4.33 18.44 -16.70
CA SER A 476 3.37 18.82 -17.75
C SER A 476 3.14 20.34 -17.83
N LYS A 477 3.31 20.90 -19.02
CA LYS A 477 3.10 22.34 -19.27
C LYS A 477 1.63 22.64 -19.54
N ILE A 478 1.16 23.78 -19.03
CA ILE A 478 -0.23 24.20 -19.17
C ILE A 478 -0.34 25.72 -19.42
N THR A 479 -1.29 26.13 -20.25
CA THR A 479 -1.53 27.56 -20.56
C THR A 479 -2.83 28.09 -20.00
N ARG A 480 -3.96 27.39 -20.21
CA ARG A 480 -5.33 27.86 -19.92
C ARG A 480 -6.05 26.91 -18.95
N PRO A 481 -5.91 27.09 -17.63
CA PRO A 481 -6.46 26.17 -16.63
C PRO A 481 -7.97 25.92 -16.77
N ALA A 482 -8.76 26.97 -17.00
CA ALA A 482 -10.20 26.84 -17.11
C ALA A 482 -10.66 25.96 -18.29
N LEU A 483 -9.98 26.04 -19.44
CA LEU A 483 -10.31 25.20 -20.61
C LEU A 483 -9.88 23.75 -20.38
N VAL A 484 -8.72 23.52 -19.74
CA VAL A 484 -8.26 22.19 -19.34
C VAL A 484 -9.25 21.58 -18.34
N ALA A 485 -9.66 22.33 -17.34
CA ALA A 485 -10.64 21.87 -16.35
C ALA A 485 -12.01 21.58 -16.97
N SER A 486 -12.46 22.42 -17.90
CA SER A 486 -13.70 22.17 -18.66
C SER A 486 -13.63 20.86 -19.45
N PHE A 487 -12.51 20.59 -20.11
CA PHE A 487 -12.29 19.33 -20.81
C PHE A 487 -12.29 18.15 -19.84
N LEU A 488 -11.45 18.17 -18.80
CA LEU A 488 -11.32 17.07 -17.83
C LEU A 488 -12.65 16.78 -17.11
N SER A 489 -13.40 17.81 -16.69
CA SER A 489 -14.71 17.64 -16.04
C SER A 489 -15.76 16.98 -16.94
N ALA A 490 -15.60 17.05 -18.25
CA ALA A 490 -16.49 16.38 -19.20
C ALA A 490 -16.11 14.91 -19.40
N VAL A 491 -14.80 14.62 -19.58
CA VAL A 491 -14.29 13.29 -19.94
C VAL A 491 -13.94 12.41 -18.75
N ALA A 492 -13.58 13.00 -17.60
CA ALA A 492 -13.20 12.30 -16.38
C ALA A 492 -13.74 13.05 -15.13
N PRO A 493 -15.05 12.98 -14.87
CA PRO A 493 -15.71 13.79 -13.86
C PRO A 493 -15.39 13.43 -12.42
N ASN A 494 -14.79 12.28 -12.17
CA ASN A 494 -14.50 11.78 -10.83
C ASN A 494 -13.04 11.98 -10.40
N ILE A 495 -12.26 12.80 -11.12
CA ILE A 495 -10.90 13.13 -10.71
C ILE A 495 -10.92 13.82 -9.35
N GLU A 496 -10.25 13.18 -8.39
CA GLU A 496 -10.08 13.67 -7.02
C GLU A 496 -8.72 14.36 -6.82
N GLN A 497 -7.69 13.89 -7.52
CA GLN A 497 -6.32 14.35 -7.33
C GLN A 497 -5.61 14.60 -8.65
N ILE A 498 -4.94 15.76 -8.76
CA ILE A 498 -4.02 16.07 -9.84
C ILE A 498 -2.67 16.48 -9.24
N VAL A 499 -1.66 15.62 -9.40
CA VAL A 499 -0.29 15.88 -8.94
C VAL A 499 0.56 16.33 -10.11
N SER A 500 1.14 17.52 -10.02
CA SER A 500 2.02 18.07 -11.04
C SER A 500 2.97 19.09 -10.45
N TRP A 501 4.23 19.09 -10.86
CA TRP A 501 5.26 20.02 -10.41
C TRP A 501 5.50 20.03 -8.88
N ASN A 502 5.23 18.91 -8.21
CA ASN A 502 5.21 18.85 -6.74
C ASN A 502 6.52 18.36 -6.13
N THR A 503 7.46 17.91 -6.95
CA THR A 503 8.72 17.34 -6.46
C THR A 503 9.81 18.39 -6.27
N PRO A 504 10.67 18.26 -5.23
CA PRO A 504 11.84 19.08 -5.04
C PRO A 504 12.82 19.04 -6.23
N LEU A 505 12.93 17.90 -6.93
CA LEU A 505 13.86 17.70 -8.04
C LEU A 505 13.54 18.58 -9.26
N LEU A 506 12.30 19.04 -9.40
CA LEU A 506 11.92 20.02 -10.41
C LEU A 506 12.24 21.48 -9.99
N SER A 507 12.88 21.73 -8.86
CA SER A 507 13.13 23.07 -8.34
C SER A 507 13.98 23.97 -9.26
N GLY A 508 14.85 23.38 -10.06
CA GLY A 508 15.68 24.09 -11.05
C GLY A 508 15.00 24.37 -12.41
N ARG A 509 13.82 23.78 -12.69
CA ARG A 509 13.15 23.95 -14.00
C ARG A 509 12.39 25.26 -14.08
N THR A 510 12.56 25.97 -15.21
CA THR A 510 11.90 27.26 -15.46
C THR A 510 10.39 27.13 -15.46
N GLY A 511 9.71 28.00 -14.69
CA GLY A 511 8.24 28.06 -14.66
C GLY A 511 7.54 27.09 -13.71
N LYS A 512 8.29 26.41 -12.84
CA LYS A 512 7.74 25.47 -11.84
C LYS A 512 6.54 26.05 -11.09
N ASP A 513 6.69 27.17 -10.42
CA ASP A 513 5.62 27.78 -9.60
C ASP A 513 4.41 28.19 -10.43
N LYS A 514 4.65 28.67 -11.66
CA LYS A 514 3.58 29.03 -12.59
C LYS A 514 2.76 27.83 -12.99
N TYR A 515 3.41 26.72 -13.36
CA TYR A 515 2.70 25.51 -13.79
C TYR A 515 2.04 24.80 -12.62
N LYS A 516 2.72 24.73 -11.47
CA LYS A 516 2.15 24.17 -10.23
C LYS A 516 0.86 24.90 -9.82
N LYS A 517 0.86 26.24 -9.79
CA LYS A 517 -0.34 27.04 -9.49
C LYS A 517 -1.46 26.78 -10.49
N ARG A 518 -1.14 26.69 -11.78
CA ARG A 518 -2.14 26.43 -12.83
C ARG A 518 -2.77 25.05 -12.71
N TRP A 519 -2.00 24.01 -12.39
CA TRP A 519 -2.55 22.67 -12.20
C TRP A 519 -3.38 22.55 -10.91
N LYS A 520 -2.98 23.20 -9.82
CA LYS A 520 -3.83 23.33 -8.61
C LYS A 520 -5.16 24.01 -8.91
N GLU A 521 -5.15 25.04 -9.78
CA GLU A 521 -6.38 25.68 -10.23
C GLU A 521 -7.25 24.74 -11.06
N VAL A 522 -6.66 23.92 -11.95
CA VAL A 522 -7.39 22.88 -12.70
C VAL A 522 -8.07 21.92 -11.75
N GLU A 523 -7.37 21.40 -10.76
CA GLU A 523 -7.93 20.46 -9.77
C GLU A 523 -9.17 21.04 -9.06
N ARG A 524 -9.08 22.29 -8.62
CA ARG A 524 -10.21 23.01 -8.01
C ARG A 524 -11.37 23.19 -8.99
N LEU A 525 -11.09 23.63 -10.21
CA LEU A 525 -12.11 23.92 -11.23
C LEU A 525 -12.80 22.66 -11.78
N VAL A 526 -12.08 21.53 -11.90
CA VAL A 526 -12.68 20.25 -12.33
C VAL A 526 -13.82 19.87 -11.42
N ARG A 527 -13.63 19.94 -10.09
CA ARG A 527 -14.69 19.64 -9.11
C ARG A 527 -15.90 20.56 -9.26
N GLN A 528 -15.66 21.86 -9.43
CA GLN A 528 -16.74 22.84 -9.60
C GLN A 528 -17.52 22.63 -10.91
N PHE A 529 -16.82 22.43 -12.02
CA PHE A 529 -17.48 22.19 -13.31
C PHE A 529 -18.22 20.85 -13.33
N THR A 530 -17.73 19.84 -12.66
CA THR A 530 -18.43 18.55 -12.52
C THR A 530 -19.74 18.72 -11.75
N LEU A 531 -19.73 19.46 -10.65
CA LEU A 531 -20.95 19.76 -9.88
C LEU A 531 -21.96 20.54 -10.71
N ALA A 532 -21.52 21.60 -11.39
CA ALA A 532 -22.38 22.39 -12.26
C ALA A 532 -23.03 21.54 -13.38
N ARG A 533 -22.24 20.66 -14.04
CA ARG A 533 -22.75 19.75 -15.07
C ARG A 533 -23.76 18.74 -14.50
N ARG A 534 -23.54 18.21 -13.31
CA ARG A 534 -24.49 17.30 -12.64
C ARG A 534 -25.80 18.00 -12.34
N GLN A 535 -25.74 19.20 -11.77
CA GLN A 535 -26.94 20.02 -11.49
C GLN A 535 -27.73 20.34 -12.78
N GLU A 536 -27.04 20.72 -13.86
CA GLU A 536 -27.67 20.99 -15.15
C GLU A 536 -28.33 19.73 -15.71
N GLN A 537 -27.67 18.57 -15.68
CA GLN A 537 -28.22 17.30 -16.15
C GLN A 537 -29.45 16.87 -15.32
N GLU A 538 -29.44 17.04 -14.00
CA GLU A 538 -30.59 16.78 -13.16
C GLU A 538 -31.75 17.71 -13.48
N TRP A 539 -31.47 18.98 -13.66
CA TRP A 539 -32.50 19.97 -14.03
C TRP A 539 -33.13 19.65 -15.37
N VAL A 540 -32.33 19.34 -16.39
CA VAL A 540 -32.84 18.93 -17.72
C VAL A 540 -33.64 17.64 -17.61
N SER A 541 -33.19 16.65 -16.82
CA SER A 541 -33.90 15.38 -16.62
C SER A 541 -35.25 15.59 -15.93
N ARG A 542 -35.32 16.46 -14.91
CA ARG A 542 -36.58 16.82 -14.21
C ARG A 542 -37.54 17.52 -15.19
N ARG A 543 -37.04 18.43 -16.00
CA ARG A 543 -37.84 19.16 -17.01
C ARG A 543 -38.42 18.22 -18.08
N HIS A 544 -37.64 17.23 -18.54
CA HIS A 544 -38.12 16.22 -19.47
C HIS A 544 -39.17 15.28 -18.88
N ARG A 545 -39.06 14.92 -17.57
CA ARG A 545 -40.08 14.13 -16.87
C ARG A 545 -41.37 14.93 -16.70
N ALA A 546 -41.28 16.19 -16.30
CA ALA A 546 -42.42 17.07 -16.17
C ALA A 546 -43.16 17.31 -17.50
N GLY A 547 -42.43 17.34 -18.64
CA GLY A 547 -43.02 17.51 -19.99
C GLY A 547 -43.67 16.23 -20.56
N ARG A 548 -43.47 15.04 -19.96
CA ARG A 548 -44.08 13.78 -20.42
C ARG A 548 -45.39 13.40 -19.72
N GLY A 549 -45.94 14.24 -18.81
CA GLY A 549 -47.30 14.09 -18.31
C GLY A 549 -47.52 12.86 -17.39
N ASP A 550 -46.50 12.33 -16.76
CA ASP A 550 -46.66 11.31 -15.73
C ASP A 550 -47.08 12.00 -14.43
N SER A 551 -48.42 12.09 -14.24
CA SER A 551 -49.05 12.64 -13.06
C SER A 551 -49.12 11.56 -11.94
N ASP A 552 -47.99 11.15 -11.43
CA ASP A 552 -47.93 10.51 -10.13
C ASP A 552 -47.48 11.55 -9.09
N VAL A 553 -48.45 12.01 -8.34
CA VAL A 553 -48.29 12.94 -7.24
C VAL A 553 -47.42 12.31 -6.17
N VAL A 554 -46.16 12.59 -6.19
CA VAL A 554 -45.30 12.38 -5.03
C VAL A 554 -45.49 13.57 -4.11
N LYS A 555 -46.14 13.33 -2.98
CA LYS A 555 -46.21 14.28 -1.87
C LYS A 555 -44.79 14.66 -1.47
N GLU A 556 -44.46 15.91 -1.64
CA GLU A 556 -43.28 16.54 -1.09
C GLU A 556 -43.35 16.47 0.45
N ASP A 557 -42.57 15.58 1.06
CA ASP A 557 -42.11 15.79 2.43
C ASP A 557 -40.95 16.81 2.34
N ASP A 558 -41.34 18.07 2.52
CA ASP A 558 -40.47 19.22 2.63
C ASP A 558 -39.70 19.14 3.96
N LYS A 559 -38.53 18.47 3.91
CA LYS A 559 -37.45 18.63 4.87
C LYS A 559 -36.14 18.85 4.13
N THR A 560 -36.04 20.03 3.53
CA THR A 560 -34.76 20.63 3.20
C THR A 560 -34.06 21.00 4.50
N GLU A 561 -33.20 20.11 5.00
CA GLU A 561 -32.11 20.56 5.87
C GLU A 561 -31.17 21.38 5.01
N VAL A 562 -31.34 22.70 5.13
CA VAL A 562 -30.40 23.69 4.62
C VAL A 562 -29.12 23.50 5.42
N TYR A 563 -28.13 22.83 4.83
CA TYR A 563 -26.75 22.94 5.29
C TYR A 563 -26.22 24.33 4.87
N ASP A 564 -26.52 25.33 5.70
CA ASP A 564 -25.79 26.57 5.74
C ASP A 564 -24.39 26.28 6.34
N SER A 565 -23.47 25.90 5.48
CA SER A 565 -22.04 26.06 5.74
C SER A 565 -21.47 26.84 4.56
N GLU A 566 -21.50 28.15 4.72
CA GLU A 566 -20.60 28.99 3.94
C GLU A 566 -19.17 28.47 4.15
N PRO A 567 -18.40 28.24 3.08
CA PRO A 567 -16.98 27.96 3.24
C PRO A 567 -16.34 29.24 3.77
N GLU A 568 -15.89 29.19 5.03
CA GLU A 568 -14.99 30.22 5.56
C GLU A 568 -13.87 30.44 4.56
N LEU A 569 -13.77 31.65 4.06
CA LEU A 569 -12.60 32.16 3.36
C LEU A 569 -11.42 32.02 4.32
N CYS A 570 -10.66 30.93 4.18
CA CYS A 570 -9.36 30.82 4.81
C CYS A 570 -8.47 31.90 4.21
N THR A 571 -8.27 32.94 4.99
CA THR A 571 -7.20 33.92 4.80
C THR A 571 -5.88 33.16 4.83
N ASP A 572 -5.04 33.46 3.85
CA ASP A 572 -3.69 32.96 3.68
C ASP A 572 -2.91 32.98 5.02
N SER A 573 -2.68 31.80 5.60
CA SER A 573 -1.56 31.56 6.46
C SER A 573 -0.63 30.62 5.71
N GLU A 574 0.52 31.13 5.38
CA GLU A 574 1.68 30.39 4.90
C GLU A 574 2.09 29.41 6.01
N ASP A 575 1.60 28.18 5.92
CA ASP A 575 2.17 27.03 6.63
C ASP A 575 2.53 25.99 5.58
N ASP A 576 3.83 25.88 5.35
CA ASP A 576 4.48 24.82 4.58
C ASP A 576 4.20 23.48 5.25
N ASP A 577 3.11 22.81 4.89
CA ASP A 577 2.92 21.40 5.18
C ASP A 577 3.73 20.57 4.18
N GLU A 578 4.95 20.22 4.57
CA GLU A 578 5.69 19.10 3.99
C GLU A 578 4.89 17.82 4.21
N PHE A 579 4.18 17.37 3.18
CA PHE A 579 3.61 16.03 3.16
C PHE A 579 4.74 15.01 3.01
N GLU A 580 5.05 14.34 4.10
CA GLU A 580 5.84 13.12 4.13
C GLU A 580 5.07 12.02 3.38
N TYR A 581 5.56 11.64 2.20
CA TYR A 581 5.03 10.53 1.42
C TYR A 581 5.26 9.21 2.15
N CYS A 582 4.23 8.69 2.79
CA CYS A 582 4.18 7.29 3.16
C CYS A 582 4.06 6.45 1.87
N TYR A 583 5.06 5.65 1.61
CA TYR A 583 5.12 4.68 0.52
C TYR A 583 3.88 3.77 0.53
N ILE A 584 3.06 3.83 -0.53
CA ILE A 584 1.95 2.88 -0.79
C ILE A 584 2.49 1.51 -1.22
N SER A 585 3.80 1.28 -1.24
CA SER A 585 4.38 -0.04 -1.52
C SER A 585 4.15 -1.10 -0.43
N ASP A 586 3.49 -0.76 0.69
CA ASP A 586 3.29 -1.68 1.82
C ASP A 586 1.87 -2.31 1.89
N VAL A 587 1.01 -2.09 0.90
CA VAL A 587 -0.40 -2.55 0.92
C VAL A 587 -0.74 -3.45 -0.29
N LEU A 588 0.18 -4.28 -0.70
CA LEU A 588 -0.16 -5.46 -1.53
C LEU A 588 0.74 -6.62 -1.17
#